data_75b07bffceaeb1b3c3ebddc8f1a7c954
#
_entry.id   75b07bffceaeb1b3c3ebddc8f1a7c954
#
_cell.length_a   1.000
_cell.length_b   1.000
_cell.length_c   1.000
_cell.angle_alpha   90.00
_cell.angle_beta   90.00
_cell.angle_gamma   90.00
#
_symmetry.space_group_name_H-M   'P 1'
#
loop_
_entity.id
_entity.type
_entity.pdbx_description
1 polymer ?
#
loop_
_entity_poly.entity_id
_entity_poly.type
_entity_poly.pdbx_seq_one_letter_code
_entity_poly.pdbx_strand_id
1 'polypeptide(L)' 'MDKKQKKRLGVINKKLQTMRPRLAGAREQADDPSEIKELEDEITKLEAEAAEIKASK' A
#
# COMPACT_ATOMS: atom_id res chain seq x y z
N MET A 1 10.43 -1.54 -17.78
CA MET A 1 9.25 -0.79 -17.33
C MET A 1 9.01 0.40 -18.24
N ASP A 2 7.77 0.62 -18.65
CA ASP A 2 7.45 1.82 -19.39
C ASP A 2 7.20 3.00 -18.44
N LYS A 3 7.01 4.18 -19.02
CA LYS A 3 6.83 5.40 -18.21
C LYS A 3 5.60 5.34 -17.32
N LYS A 4 4.52 4.72 -17.80
CA LYS A 4 3.27 4.63 -17.03
C LYS A 4 3.45 3.73 -15.81
N GLN A 5 4.10 2.59 -15.98
CA GLN A 5 4.36 1.67 -14.89
C GLN A 5 5.29 2.28 -13.85
N LYS A 6 6.31 2.97 -14.31
CA LYS A 6 7.25 3.64 -13.40
C LYS A 6 6.55 4.71 -12.57
N LYS A 7 5.70 5.49 -13.22
CA LYS A 7 4.93 6.52 -12.54
C LYS A 7 3.95 5.93 -11.53
N ARG A 8 3.27 4.85 -11.92
CA ARG A 8 2.34 4.16 -11.03
C ARG A 8 3.06 3.57 -9.81
N LEU A 9 4.21 2.98 -10.04
CA LEU A 9 5.01 2.42 -8.95
C LEU A 9 5.40 3.50 -7.94
N GLY A 10 5.77 4.69 -8.42
CA GLY A 10 6.07 5.82 -7.56
C GLY A 10 4.88 6.24 -6.71
N VAL A 11 3.68 6.27 -7.31
CA VAL A 11 2.45 6.59 -6.59
C VAL A 11 2.17 5.54 -5.51
N ILE A 12 2.33 4.26 -5.86
CA ILE A 12 2.11 3.17 -4.92
C ILE A 12 3.06 3.28 -3.73
N ASN A 13 4.34 3.49 -3.99
CA ASN A 13 5.35 3.62 -2.93
C ASN A 13 5.02 4.78 -2.00
N LYS A 14 4.58 5.88 -2.57
CA LYS A 14 4.22 7.06 -1.78
C LYS A 14 3.03 6.79 -0.87
N LYS A 15 2.03 6.10 -1.40
CA LYS A 15 0.86 5.71 -0.61
C LYS A 15 1.24 4.75 0.52
N LEU A 16 2.09 3.78 0.22
CA LEU A 16 2.53 2.82 1.22
C LEU A 16 3.30 3.51 2.35
N GLN A 17 4.13 4.49 2.02
CA GLN A 17 4.86 5.25 3.03
C GLN A 17 3.94 6.00 3.99
N THR A 18 2.76 6.38 3.51
CA THR A 18 1.76 7.05 4.34
C THR A 18 0.89 6.06 5.10
N MET A 19 0.53 4.97 4.44
CA MET A 19 -0.43 4.02 5.00
C MET A 19 0.17 3.08 6.04
N ARG A 20 1.42 2.68 5.86
CA ARG A 20 2.08 1.77 6.81
C ARG A 20 2.15 2.34 8.22
N PRO A 21 2.62 3.58 8.42
CA PRO A 21 2.61 4.18 9.76
C PRO A 21 1.20 4.37 10.31
N ARG A 22 0.25 4.67 9.43
CA ARG A 22 -1.14 4.83 9.84
C ARG A 22 -1.71 3.51 10.37
N LEU A 23 -1.40 2.41 9.70
CA LEU A 23 -1.82 1.09 10.15
C LEU A 23 -1.20 0.74 11.50
N ALA A 24 0.10 1.01 11.65
CA ALA A 24 0.79 0.75 12.91
C ALA A 24 0.15 1.53 14.05
N GLY A 25 -0.17 2.80 13.82
CA GLY A 25 -0.84 3.62 14.82
C GLY A 25 -2.22 3.10 15.19
N ALA A 26 -2.97 2.68 14.18
CA ALA A 26 -4.32 2.14 14.41
C ALA A 26 -4.27 0.87 15.24
N ARG A 27 -3.29 0.00 15.00
CA ARG A 27 -3.12 -1.22 15.78
C ARG A 27 -2.73 -0.93 17.21
N GLU A 28 -1.84 0.03 17.43
CA GLU A 28 -1.42 0.42 18.77
C GLU A 28 -2.55 0.98 19.60
N GLN A 29 -3.39 1.79 18.98
CA GLN A 29 -4.50 2.43 19.67
C GLN A 29 -5.73 1.56 19.76
N ALA A 30 -5.66 0.36 19.20
CA ALA A 30 -6.78 -0.57 19.17
C ALA A 30 -8.03 0.07 18.58
N ASP A 31 -7.88 0.75 17.46
CA ASP A 31 -8.99 1.38 16.75
C ASP A 31 -9.97 0.33 16.22
N ASP A 32 -11.04 0.82 15.61
CA ASP A 32 -12.08 -0.02 15.05
C ASP A 32 -11.47 -1.14 14.18
N PRO A 33 -11.77 -2.42 14.47
CA PRO A 33 -11.24 -3.54 13.67
C PRO A 33 -11.55 -3.43 12.18
N SER A 34 -12.69 -2.84 11.83
CA SER A 34 -13.06 -2.64 10.43
C SER A 34 -12.10 -1.69 9.73
N GLU A 35 -11.71 -0.64 10.42
CA GLU A 35 -10.77 0.34 9.89
C GLU A 35 -9.39 -0.26 9.71
N ILE A 36 -8.95 -1.03 10.69
CA ILE A 36 -7.66 -1.74 10.60
C ILE A 36 -7.66 -2.68 9.40
N LYS A 37 -8.73 -3.44 9.23
CA LYS A 37 -8.86 -4.36 8.12
C LYS A 37 -8.82 -3.64 6.77
N GLU A 38 -9.49 -2.51 6.66
CA GLU A 38 -9.47 -1.72 5.44
C GLU A 38 -8.07 -1.25 5.09
N LEU A 39 -7.33 -0.78 6.08
CA LEU A 39 -5.95 -0.35 5.87
C LEU A 39 -5.07 -1.51 5.45
N GLU A 40 -5.22 -2.66 6.09
CA GLU A 40 -4.47 -3.86 5.72
C GLU A 40 -4.77 -4.29 4.29
N ASP A 41 -6.06 -4.31 3.92
CA ASP A 41 -6.47 -4.70 2.58
C ASP A 41 -5.90 -3.76 1.53
N GLU A 42 -5.93 -2.48 1.79
CA GLU A 42 -5.41 -1.49 0.85
C GLU A 42 -3.91 -1.63 0.68
N ILE A 43 -3.19 -1.81 1.77
CA ILE A 43 -1.75 -2.03 1.72
C ILE A 43 -1.44 -3.29 0.92
N THR A 44 -2.17 -4.38 1.18
CA THR A 44 -1.98 -5.63 0.46
C THR A 44 -2.20 -5.46 -1.04
N LYS A 45 -3.25 -4.74 -1.42
CA LYS A 45 -3.54 -4.47 -2.82
C LYS A 45 -2.43 -3.66 -3.49
N LEU A 46 -1.96 -2.63 -2.81
CA LEU A 46 -0.89 -1.80 -3.35
C LEU A 46 0.41 -2.59 -3.49
N GLU A 47 0.73 -3.41 -2.51
CA GLU A 47 1.92 -4.24 -2.57
C GLU A 47 1.83 -5.27 -3.69
N ALA A 48 0.65 -5.86 -3.88
CA ALA A 48 0.44 -6.81 -4.97
C ALA A 48 0.59 -6.13 -6.33
N GLU A 49 0.04 -4.93 -6.48
CA GLU A 49 0.16 -4.19 -7.72
C GLU A 49 1.62 -3.83 -8.00
N ALA A 50 2.34 -3.39 -6.97
CA ALA A 50 3.75 -3.06 -7.12
C ALA A 50 4.56 -4.29 -7.54
N ALA A 51 4.25 -5.45 -6.96
CA ALA A 51 4.93 -6.68 -7.31
C ALA A 51 4.68 -7.06 -8.77
N GLU A 52 3.44 -6.89 -9.24
CA GLU A 52 3.09 -7.16 -10.64
C GLU A 52 3.86 -6.25 -11.58
N ILE A 53 3.96 -4.97 -11.26
CA ILE A 53 4.69 -4.01 -12.08
C ILE A 53 6.18 -4.39 -12.13
N LYS A 54 6.75 -4.76 -11.00
CA LYS A 54 8.16 -5.15 -10.93
C LYS A 54 8.44 -6.43 -11.69
N ALA A 55 7.49 -7.35 -11.69
CA ALA A 55 7.63 -8.61 -12.41
C ALA A 55 7.41 -8.45 -13.91
N SER A 56 6.71 -7.41 -14.32
CA SER A 56 6.43 -7.11 -15.73
C SER A 56 7.63 -6.38 -16.33
N LYS A 57 8.22 -6.95 -17.35
CA LYS A 57 9.35 -6.32 -18.04
C LYS A 57 9.02 -5.93 -19.45
#